data_aff355fb8de2f536b42fea0e6810a6a0
#
_entry.id   aff355fb8de2f536b42fea0e6810a6a0
#
_cell.length_a   1.000
_cell.length_b   1.000
_cell.length_c   1.000
_cell.angle_alpha   90.00
_cell.angle_beta   90.00
_cell.angle_gamma   90.00
#
_symmetry.space_group_name_H-M   'P 1'
#
loop_
_entity.id
_entity.type
_entity.pdbx_description
1 polymer ?
#
loop_
_entity_poly.entity_id
_entity_poly.type
_entity_poly.pdbx_seq_one_letter_code
_entity_poly.pdbx_strand_id
1 'polypeptide(L)'
;MQKDVIKGQVISGEVGKICVRQKSDQEIEIGELLIAQEPASAFDKKILLQVYDLGYGSQISQQNLELIAGLQLEEGKEQASEMSIIDEELKHYKLAFLKTVVTIKNNKPSLTKTLPRVFTSVSEVQETDLQFITKPKNPLFLGNLRSGSKELAVPIFLDGQKVLSHHVLIPATTGRGKSNLTSCLLWNSLDAPFCGFFVLDPHDEYYGRHGIGLKDHPINQEKKRVFYYTAFDVPANASSLKINLELIKPHHFNGAVDWSDPQKEALYAYYKKYGKSWIEAIILEKPLESEGSSHGSFHEGTLGVVRRRMLQLLDLEFREFQLFEKGIFSLHAGTTTIADMVNQLEQGNTVIVDTSSFSGAAEILVGSILSTEIFNRYRSYKAQGKLHNKPVIGIILEEAPRVLGKEVLERGSNIFSTIAREGRKFQIGLVAITQLPSLIPREILANMNTKIILGIEMAPERQAVIDSSAQDLSNDHRAIASLDKGEAIITSNFSSFAIPVKIPLFQELVKKTQQEKIQQENRYGIKNEIKKIQTAFPGIGN
;
A
#
# COMPACT_ATOMS: atom_id res chain seq x y z
N MET A 1 -21.80 32.97 -0.68
CA MET A 1 -22.09 31.87 0.26
C MET A 1 -22.84 30.82 -0.55
N GLN A 2 -22.21 29.68 -0.85
CA GLN A 2 -22.92 28.54 -1.42
C GLN A 2 -23.90 28.05 -0.35
N LYS A 3 -25.19 27.93 -0.69
CA LYS A 3 -26.20 27.35 0.24
C LYS A 3 -25.83 25.90 0.51
N ASP A 4 -25.71 25.54 1.78
CA ASP A 4 -25.54 24.13 2.17
C ASP A 4 -26.70 23.29 1.62
N VAL A 5 -26.39 22.27 0.83
CA VAL A 5 -27.39 21.37 0.27
C VAL A 5 -27.77 20.39 1.38
N ILE A 6 -28.97 20.58 1.97
CA ILE A 6 -29.51 19.67 2.99
C ILE A 6 -29.92 18.36 2.31
N LYS A 7 -29.31 17.27 2.72
CA LYS A 7 -29.57 15.90 2.23
C LYS A 7 -30.64 15.16 3.05
N GLY A 8 -30.80 15.50 4.31
CA GLY A 8 -31.73 14.83 5.20
C GLY A 8 -31.74 15.37 6.62
N GLN A 9 -32.39 14.65 7.52
CA GLN A 9 -32.55 15.04 8.92
C GLN A 9 -32.40 13.82 9.84
N VAL A 10 -31.70 13.99 10.95
CA VAL A 10 -31.53 12.94 11.98
C VAL A 10 -32.89 12.65 12.62
N ILE A 11 -33.29 11.38 12.64
CA ILE A 11 -34.56 10.96 13.25
C ILE A 11 -34.37 10.09 14.49
N SER A 12 -33.25 9.35 14.57
CA SER A 12 -32.91 8.49 15.72
C SER A 12 -31.44 8.09 15.67
N GLY A 13 -30.94 7.41 16.67
CA GLY A 13 -29.62 6.80 16.60
C GLY A 13 -28.99 6.50 17.96
N GLU A 14 -27.89 5.76 17.88
CA GLU A 14 -26.96 5.44 18.96
C GLU A 14 -25.53 5.72 18.49
N VAL A 15 -24.55 5.65 19.38
CA VAL A 15 -23.16 5.88 19.02
C VAL A 15 -22.72 4.85 17.97
N GLY A 16 -22.25 5.32 16.81
CA GLY A 16 -21.87 4.47 15.68
C GLY A 16 -23.00 4.11 14.72
N LYS A 17 -24.28 4.44 15.05
CA LYS A 17 -25.43 4.14 14.18
C LYS A 17 -26.46 5.24 14.27
N ILE A 18 -26.40 6.19 13.37
CA ILE A 18 -27.33 7.31 13.27
C ILE A 18 -28.27 7.06 12.10
N CYS A 19 -29.58 7.23 12.33
CA CYS A 19 -30.58 7.11 11.29
C CYS A 19 -31.00 8.51 10.81
N VAL A 20 -30.92 8.72 9.51
CA VAL A 20 -31.28 9.96 8.83
C VAL A 20 -32.38 9.67 7.83
N ARG A 21 -33.45 10.44 7.89
CA ARG A 21 -34.48 10.46 6.82
C ARG A 21 -33.96 11.32 5.67
N GLN A 22 -33.81 10.74 4.51
CA GLN A 22 -33.41 11.40 3.29
C GLN A 22 -34.50 12.40 2.84
N LYS A 23 -34.08 13.54 2.34
CA LYS A 23 -34.98 14.51 1.72
C LYS A 23 -35.39 14.01 0.34
N SER A 24 -36.65 14.16 -0.03
CA SER A 24 -37.25 13.55 -1.22
C SER A 24 -36.60 13.91 -2.55
N ASP A 25 -36.09 15.13 -2.67
CA ASP A 25 -35.42 15.67 -3.87
C ASP A 25 -33.91 15.42 -3.90
N GLN A 26 -33.37 14.66 -2.95
CA GLN A 26 -31.93 14.39 -2.83
C GLN A 26 -31.64 12.89 -2.91
N GLU A 27 -30.45 12.55 -3.36
CA GLU A 27 -29.93 11.18 -3.28
C GLU A 27 -28.77 11.12 -2.29
N ILE A 28 -28.74 10.04 -1.53
CA ILE A 28 -27.66 9.69 -0.60
C ILE A 28 -27.08 8.35 -1.05
N GLU A 29 -25.73 8.26 -1.07
CA GLU A 29 -25.00 7.07 -1.51
C GLU A 29 -24.25 6.41 -0.34
N ILE A 30 -23.97 5.11 -0.47
CA ILE A 30 -23.08 4.40 0.45
C ILE A 30 -21.68 4.99 0.34
N GLY A 31 -21.05 5.27 1.49
CA GLY A 31 -19.75 5.90 1.56
C GLY A 31 -19.78 7.43 1.47
N GLU A 32 -20.96 8.05 1.28
CA GLU A 32 -21.09 9.52 1.24
C GLU A 32 -20.76 10.12 2.61
N LEU A 33 -20.03 11.25 2.58
CA LEU A 33 -19.69 12.04 3.76
C LEU A 33 -20.68 13.18 3.91
N LEU A 34 -21.27 13.30 5.10
CA LEU A 34 -22.25 14.33 5.43
C LEU A 34 -21.83 15.09 6.70
N ILE A 35 -22.26 16.33 6.80
CA ILE A 35 -22.04 17.19 7.98
C ILE A 35 -23.35 17.41 8.73
N ALA A 36 -23.34 17.08 10.03
CA ALA A 36 -24.37 17.52 10.97
C ALA A 36 -23.85 18.75 11.73
N GLN A 37 -24.55 19.89 11.58
CA GLN A 37 -24.25 21.13 12.31
C GLN A 37 -25.40 21.48 13.23
N GLU A 38 -25.12 21.57 14.53
CA GLU A 38 -26.12 21.99 15.53
C GLU A 38 -26.31 23.50 15.51
N PRO A 39 -27.55 24.00 15.26
CA PRO A 39 -27.82 25.42 15.41
C PRO A 39 -27.67 25.82 16.89
N ALA A 40 -27.01 26.96 17.15
CA ALA A 40 -26.88 27.56 18.46
C ALA A 40 -26.00 26.88 19.51
N SER A 41 -24.97 26.13 19.14
CA SER A 41 -23.89 25.84 20.11
C SER A 41 -22.95 27.05 20.17
N ALA A 42 -22.51 27.44 21.38
CA ALA A 42 -21.54 28.54 21.61
C ALA A 42 -20.16 28.27 20.94
N PHE A 43 -20.02 27.12 20.31
CA PHE A 43 -18.85 26.66 19.56
C PHE A 43 -19.33 26.18 18.20
N ASP A 44 -18.62 26.56 17.15
CA ASP A 44 -18.80 26.02 15.78
C ASP A 44 -18.45 24.52 15.78
N LYS A 45 -19.42 23.71 16.27
CA LYS A 45 -19.29 22.24 16.41
C LYS A 45 -19.99 21.58 15.22
N LYS A 46 -19.20 20.92 14.39
CA LYS A 46 -19.66 20.07 13.28
C LYS A 46 -19.33 18.63 13.57
N ILE A 47 -20.21 17.72 13.17
CA ILE A 47 -19.98 16.26 13.25
C ILE A 47 -19.94 15.72 11.83
N LEU A 48 -18.79 15.19 11.42
CA LEU A 48 -18.65 14.47 10.16
C LEU A 48 -19.22 13.06 10.32
N LEU A 49 -20.11 12.70 9.42
CA LEU A 49 -20.83 11.43 9.36
C LEU A 49 -20.47 10.73 8.06
N GLN A 50 -20.53 9.39 8.04
CA GLN A 50 -20.38 8.61 6.82
C GLN A 50 -21.52 7.59 6.71
N VAL A 51 -22.11 7.53 5.54
CA VAL A 51 -23.18 6.57 5.21
C VAL A 51 -22.57 5.19 5.02
N TYR A 52 -23.08 4.19 5.76
CA TYR A 52 -22.63 2.81 5.61
C TYR A 52 -23.72 1.86 5.10
N ASP A 53 -25.00 2.26 5.23
CA ASP A 53 -26.12 1.46 4.76
C ASP A 53 -27.33 2.35 4.39
N LEU A 54 -28.21 1.82 3.55
CA LEU A 54 -29.44 2.46 3.13
C LEU A 54 -30.61 1.50 3.33
N GLY A 55 -31.80 2.04 3.62
CA GLY A 55 -33.01 1.26 3.79
C GLY A 55 -34.24 2.05 3.44
N TYR A 56 -35.38 1.38 3.46
CA TYR A 56 -36.70 2.02 3.29
C TYR A 56 -37.37 2.18 4.65
N GLY A 57 -38.05 3.31 4.83
CA GLY A 57 -38.99 3.55 5.91
C GLY A 57 -40.37 3.82 5.37
N SER A 58 -41.40 3.47 6.14
CA SER A 58 -42.80 3.72 5.80
C SER A 58 -43.58 3.95 7.07
N GLN A 59 -44.62 4.78 6.99
CA GLN A 59 -45.66 4.87 8.02
C GLN A 59 -46.76 3.83 7.81
N ILE A 60 -46.78 3.16 6.65
CA ILE A 60 -47.72 2.08 6.32
C ILE A 60 -47.07 0.76 6.73
N SER A 61 -47.88 -0.18 7.26
CA SER A 61 -47.39 -1.51 7.60
C SER A 61 -46.86 -2.25 6.36
N GLN A 62 -45.87 -3.13 6.54
CA GLN A 62 -45.30 -3.88 5.42
C GLN A 62 -46.33 -4.69 4.65
N GLN A 63 -47.30 -5.29 5.35
CA GLN A 63 -48.41 -6.05 4.73
C GLN A 63 -49.25 -5.18 3.79
N ASN A 64 -49.53 -3.94 4.19
CA ASN A 64 -50.27 -3.01 3.35
C ASN A 64 -49.43 -2.49 2.16
N LEU A 65 -48.11 -2.33 2.33
CA LEU A 65 -47.23 -2.00 1.22
C LEU A 65 -47.18 -3.11 0.17
N GLU A 66 -47.09 -4.37 0.62
CA GLU A 66 -47.13 -5.54 -0.28
C GLU A 66 -48.44 -5.63 -1.04
N LEU A 67 -49.59 -5.38 -0.35
CA LEU A 67 -50.89 -5.33 -0.98
C LEU A 67 -51.01 -4.21 -2.02
N ILE A 68 -50.58 -2.99 -1.67
CA ILE A 68 -50.60 -1.84 -2.59
C ILE A 68 -49.71 -2.11 -3.80
N ALA A 69 -48.50 -2.66 -3.60
CA ALA A 69 -47.60 -3.01 -4.69
C ALA A 69 -48.20 -4.07 -5.62
N GLY A 70 -48.89 -5.11 -5.06
CA GLY A 70 -49.59 -6.11 -5.81
C GLY A 70 -50.71 -5.51 -6.67
N LEU A 71 -51.57 -4.67 -6.08
CA LEU A 71 -52.63 -3.97 -6.80
C LEU A 71 -52.09 -3.07 -7.94
N GLN A 72 -51.03 -2.34 -7.70
CA GLN A 72 -50.40 -1.49 -8.74
C GLN A 72 -49.82 -2.29 -9.92
N LEU A 73 -49.34 -3.50 -9.67
CA LEU A 73 -48.82 -4.39 -10.73
C LEU A 73 -49.93 -5.02 -11.57
N GLU A 74 -51.05 -5.39 -10.93
CA GLU A 74 -52.16 -6.11 -11.56
C GLU A 74 -53.15 -5.18 -12.29
N GLU A 75 -53.47 -4.00 -11.72
CA GLU A 75 -54.60 -3.15 -12.19
C GLU A 75 -54.17 -1.97 -13.09
N GLY A 76 -52.88 -1.72 -13.25
CA GLY A 76 -52.38 -0.58 -14.03
C GLY A 76 -52.55 0.80 -13.35
N LYS A 77 -51.89 1.83 -13.89
CA LYS A 77 -51.77 3.17 -13.25
C LYS A 77 -53.09 3.95 -13.11
N GLU A 78 -54.15 3.59 -13.79
CA GLU A 78 -55.37 4.41 -13.84
C GLU A 78 -56.32 4.22 -12.62
N GLN A 79 -56.35 3.06 -11.99
CA GLN A 79 -57.19 2.83 -10.79
C GLN A 79 -56.47 3.11 -9.46
N ALA A 80 -55.16 3.21 -9.46
CA ALA A 80 -54.35 3.63 -8.29
C ALA A 80 -54.62 5.09 -7.86
N SER A 81 -55.32 5.89 -8.67
CA SER A 81 -55.64 7.29 -8.38
C SER A 81 -56.60 7.52 -7.22
N GLU A 82 -57.48 6.55 -6.92
CA GLU A 82 -58.40 6.69 -5.78
C GLU A 82 -57.76 6.40 -4.41
N MET A 83 -56.64 5.66 -4.37
CA MET A 83 -55.80 5.47 -3.17
C MET A 83 -54.74 6.56 -2.97
N SER A 84 -54.69 7.56 -3.82
CA SER A 84 -53.72 8.67 -3.79
C SER A 84 -53.97 9.71 -2.68
N ILE A 85 -54.91 9.46 -1.77
CA ILE A 85 -55.23 10.38 -0.64
C ILE A 85 -54.07 10.49 0.37
N ILE A 86 -53.14 9.54 0.38
CA ILE A 86 -51.94 9.62 1.24
C ILE A 86 -50.79 10.10 0.39
N ASP A 87 -50.15 11.20 0.83
CA ASP A 87 -48.98 11.79 0.24
C ASP A 87 -47.90 10.70 -0.02
N GLU A 88 -47.40 10.59 -1.25
CA GLU A 88 -46.42 9.55 -1.62
C GLU A 88 -45.19 9.56 -0.71
N GLU A 89 -44.81 10.72 -0.22
CA GLU A 89 -43.70 10.90 0.73
C GLU A 89 -43.98 10.28 2.12
N LEU A 90 -45.23 10.05 2.47
CA LEU A 90 -45.62 9.35 3.71
C LEU A 90 -45.69 7.85 3.51
N LYS A 91 -45.98 7.38 2.29
CA LYS A 91 -46.06 5.95 1.96
C LYS A 91 -44.71 5.26 2.06
N HIS A 92 -43.67 5.89 1.49
CA HIS A 92 -42.31 5.37 1.50
C HIS A 92 -41.28 6.51 1.44
N TYR A 93 -40.23 6.33 2.16
CA TYR A 93 -39.08 7.25 2.18
C TYR A 93 -37.80 6.47 2.36
N LYS A 94 -36.66 7.05 1.91
CA LYS A 94 -35.37 6.44 2.09
C LYS A 94 -34.77 6.83 3.45
N LEU A 95 -34.16 5.84 4.10
CA LEU A 95 -33.39 6.00 5.32
C LEU A 95 -31.92 5.76 5.02
N ALA A 96 -31.06 6.62 5.53
CA ALA A 96 -29.63 6.43 5.53
C ALA A 96 -29.15 6.11 6.94
N PHE A 97 -28.29 5.09 7.06
CA PHE A 97 -27.63 4.72 8.30
C PHE A 97 -26.19 5.20 8.26
N LEU A 98 -25.83 6.04 9.23
CA LEU A 98 -24.54 6.73 9.26
C LEU A 98 -23.78 6.39 10.53
N LYS A 99 -22.46 6.30 10.39
CA LYS A 99 -21.54 6.29 11.53
C LYS A 99 -20.94 7.66 11.76
N THR A 100 -20.62 7.97 13.01
CA THR A 100 -19.87 9.17 13.35
C THR A 100 -18.39 8.97 12.99
N VAL A 101 -17.82 9.93 12.27
CA VAL A 101 -16.40 9.90 11.86
C VAL A 101 -15.55 10.73 12.82
N VAL A 102 -15.70 12.04 12.82
CA VAL A 102 -15.01 12.97 13.72
C VAL A 102 -15.91 14.12 14.11
N THR A 103 -15.68 14.67 15.32
CA THR A 103 -16.22 15.97 15.71
C THR A 103 -15.18 17.05 15.43
N ILE A 104 -15.58 18.08 14.68
CA ILE A 104 -14.76 19.23 14.31
C ILE A 104 -15.17 20.40 15.21
N LYS A 105 -14.21 20.94 15.96
CA LYS A 105 -14.37 22.16 16.78
C LYS A 105 -13.22 23.10 16.47
N ASN A 106 -13.52 24.35 16.08
CA ASN A 106 -12.49 25.34 15.75
C ASN A 106 -11.43 24.76 14.78
N ASN A 107 -11.87 24.08 13.73
CA ASN A 107 -11.02 23.40 12.73
C ASN A 107 -10.05 22.33 13.27
N LYS A 108 -10.36 21.75 14.46
CA LYS A 108 -9.58 20.64 15.04
C LYS A 108 -10.45 19.39 15.12
N PRO A 109 -10.03 18.27 14.53
CA PRO A 109 -10.75 17.00 14.61
C PRO A 109 -10.51 16.34 15.96
N SER A 110 -11.54 15.67 16.48
CA SER A 110 -11.49 14.83 17.65
C SER A 110 -12.43 13.63 17.50
N LEU A 111 -12.16 12.55 18.21
CA LEU A 111 -13.07 11.41 18.22
C LEU A 111 -14.46 11.86 18.70
N THR A 112 -15.49 11.45 17.98
CA THR A 112 -16.87 11.75 18.33
C THR A 112 -17.31 10.93 19.54
N LYS A 113 -17.73 11.62 20.61
CA LYS A 113 -18.22 11.03 21.86
C LYS A 113 -19.67 11.44 22.18
N THR A 114 -20.33 12.11 21.25
CA THR A 114 -21.70 12.63 21.41
C THR A 114 -22.51 12.36 20.17
N LEU A 115 -23.82 12.28 20.31
CA LEU A 115 -24.74 12.19 19.19
C LEU A 115 -25.17 13.60 18.72
N PRO A 116 -25.47 13.79 17.42
CA PRO A 116 -26.22 14.95 16.97
C PRO A 116 -27.63 14.89 17.55
N ARG A 117 -28.25 16.06 17.77
CA ARG A 117 -29.63 16.12 18.27
C ARG A 117 -30.59 15.57 17.24
N VAL A 118 -31.69 14.99 17.69
CA VAL A 118 -32.80 14.61 16.81
C VAL A 118 -33.29 15.88 16.10
N PHE A 119 -33.66 15.74 14.84
CA PHE A 119 -34.02 16.82 13.89
C PHE A 119 -32.87 17.75 13.46
N THR A 120 -31.61 17.43 13.82
CA THR A 120 -30.48 18.12 13.22
C THR A 120 -30.44 17.81 11.72
N SER A 121 -30.35 18.86 10.90
CA SER A 121 -30.18 18.71 9.44
C SER A 121 -28.77 18.18 9.14
N VAL A 122 -28.68 17.30 8.16
CA VAL A 122 -27.40 16.83 7.59
C VAL A 122 -27.27 17.35 6.17
N SER A 123 -26.09 17.89 5.87
CA SER A 123 -25.80 18.50 4.56
C SER A 123 -24.59 17.83 3.91
N GLU A 124 -24.45 18.04 2.61
CA GLU A 124 -23.27 17.63 1.85
C GLU A 124 -22.00 18.30 2.43
N VAL A 125 -20.93 17.53 2.58
CA VAL A 125 -19.65 18.07 3.06
C VAL A 125 -19.03 19.04 2.04
N GLN A 126 -18.55 20.18 2.52
CA GLN A 126 -17.86 21.18 1.71
C GLN A 126 -16.35 21.13 1.99
N GLU A 127 -15.53 21.60 1.04
CA GLU A 127 -14.06 21.69 1.22
C GLU A 127 -13.68 22.52 2.45
N THR A 128 -14.49 23.54 2.77
CA THR A 128 -14.32 24.39 3.95
C THR A 128 -14.47 23.63 5.27
N ASP A 129 -15.23 22.53 5.30
CA ASP A 129 -15.41 21.69 6.49
C ASP A 129 -14.19 20.80 6.75
N LEU A 130 -13.35 20.63 5.74
CA LEU A 130 -12.23 19.68 5.71
C LEU A 130 -10.85 20.35 5.87
N GLN A 131 -10.81 21.63 6.21
CA GLN A 131 -9.55 22.40 6.38
C GLN A 131 -8.62 21.84 7.45
N PHE A 132 -9.10 20.97 8.33
CA PHE A 132 -8.28 20.25 9.30
C PHE A 132 -7.38 19.18 8.66
N ILE A 133 -7.66 18.78 7.41
CA ILE A 133 -6.81 17.88 6.63
C ILE A 133 -5.65 18.69 6.06
N THR A 134 -4.48 18.58 6.69
CA THR A 134 -3.31 19.36 6.35
C THR A 134 -2.21 18.53 5.72
N LYS A 135 -1.38 19.16 4.88
CA LYS A 135 -0.21 18.51 4.30
C LYS A 135 0.90 18.34 5.33
N PRO A 136 1.36 17.12 5.66
CA PRO A 136 2.43 16.88 6.64
C PRO A 136 3.81 17.26 6.10
N LYS A 137 4.84 17.21 6.97
CA LYS A 137 6.23 17.54 6.62
C LYS A 137 6.78 16.63 5.51
N ASN A 138 6.52 15.32 5.61
CA ASN A 138 6.93 14.31 4.63
C ASN A 138 5.67 13.79 3.91
N PRO A 139 5.13 14.54 2.95
CA PRO A 139 3.84 14.22 2.37
C PRO A 139 3.92 13.02 1.43
N LEU A 140 3.12 12.00 1.72
CA LEU A 140 2.83 10.89 0.83
C LEU A 140 1.43 11.09 0.28
N PHE A 141 1.32 11.50 -0.99
CA PHE A 141 0.04 11.69 -1.67
C PHE A 141 -0.59 10.35 -2.02
N LEU A 142 -1.86 10.19 -1.69
CA LEU A 142 -2.59 8.92 -1.86
C LEU A 142 -3.84 9.06 -2.74
N GLY A 143 -4.18 10.26 -3.17
CA GLY A 143 -5.36 10.55 -3.99
C GLY A 143 -6.16 11.71 -3.44
N ASN A 144 -7.35 11.93 -3.97
CA ASN A 144 -8.28 12.94 -3.49
C ASN A 144 -9.38 12.32 -2.62
N LEU A 145 -9.93 13.08 -1.68
CA LEU A 145 -11.02 12.62 -0.82
C LEU A 145 -12.23 12.28 -1.69
N ARG A 146 -12.94 11.21 -1.33
CA ARG A 146 -14.16 10.76 -1.99
C ARG A 146 -15.34 10.83 -1.03
N SER A 147 -16.50 11.23 -1.56
CA SER A 147 -17.79 11.23 -0.85
C SER A 147 -18.84 10.55 -1.74
N GLY A 148 -19.24 9.34 -1.39
CA GLY A 148 -20.02 8.49 -2.29
C GLY A 148 -19.22 8.19 -3.57
N SER A 149 -19.80 8.42 -4.73
CA SER A 149 -19.15 8.34 -6.04
C SER A 149 -18.40 9.63 -6.43
N LYS A 150 -18.61 10.73 -5.70
CA LYS A 150 -18.05 12.05 -6.01
C LYS A 150 -16.63 12.20 -5.49
N GLU A 151 -15.70 12.62 -6.35
CA GLU A 151 -14.36 13.05 -5.97
C GLU A 151 -14.40 14.53 -5.55
N LEU A 152 -13.81 14.84 -4.39
CA LEU A 152 -13.67 16.19 -3.87
C LEU A 152 -12.26 16.73 -4.17
N ALA A 153 -12.12 18.03 -4.41
CA ALA A 153 -10.81 18.65 -4.68
C ALA A 153 -9.96 18.81 -3.39
N VAL A 154 -9.99 17.80 -2.51
CA VAL A 154 -9.25 17.75 -1.25
C VAL A 154 -8.19 16.66 -1.33
N PRO A 155 -6.92 17.01 -1.57
CA PRO A 155 -5.84 16.05 -1.68
C PRO A 155 -5.52 15.44 -0.31
N ILE A 156 -5.41 14.12 -0.28
CA ILE A 156 -5.10 13.35 0.93
C ILE A 156 -3.62 13.02 0.98
N PHE A 157 -2.99 13.47 2.06
CA PHE A 157 -1.59 13.18 2.36
C PHE A 157 -1.47 12.49 3.72
N LEU A 158 -0.65 11.46 3.81
CA LEU A 158 -0.17 10.93 5.09
C LEU A 158 1.30 11.31 5.30
N ASP A 159 1.77 11.24 6.56
CA ASP A 159 3.19 11.40 6.86
C ASP A 159 3.94 10.15 6.40
N GLY A 160 4.56 10.23 5.21
CA GLY A 160 5.19 9.10 4.54
C GLY A 160 6.29 8.44 5.38
N GLN A 161 7.08 9.22 6.12
CA GLN A 161 8.12 8.68 6.99
C GLN A 161 7.52 7.79 8.09
N LYS A 162 6.41 8.23 8.71
CA LYS A 162 5.72 7.44 9.73
C LYS A 162 5.03 6.23 9.14
N VAL A 163 4.28 6.43 8.05
CA VAL A 163 3.52 5.36 7.39
C VAL A 163 4.44 4.24 6.92
N LEU A 164 5.50 4.59 6.18
CA LEU A 164 6.39 3.60 5.59
C LEU A 164 7.28 2.89 6.62
N SER A 165 7.58 3.52 7.76
CA SER A 165 8.30 2.83 8.85
C SER A 165 7.44 1.86 9.66
N HIS A 166 6.09 1.93 9.54
CA HIS A 166 5.15 1.14 10.33
C HIS A 166 4.36 0.12 9.51
N HIS A 167 4.87 -0.26 8.39
CA HIS A 167 4.33 -1.19 7.41
C HIS A 167 2.98 -0.75 6.82
N VAL A 168 2.80 -1.07 5.54
CA VAL A 168 1.60 -0.80 4.76
C VAL A 168 1.06 -2.11 4.20
N LEU A 169 -0.24 -2.31 4.27
CA LEU A 169 -0.95 -3.39 3.59
C LEU A 169 -1.79 -2.81 2.45
N ILE A 170 -1.70 -3.39 1.28
CA ILE A 170 -2.53 -3.06 0.11
C ILE A 170 -3.31 -4.32 -0.28
N PRO A 171 -4.46 -4.57 0.36
CA PRO A 171 -5.30 -5.70 0.05
C PRO A 171 -6.27 -5.34 -1.08
N ALA A 172 -6.41 -6.21 -2.08
CA ALA A 172 -7.35 -6.00 -3.18
C ALA A 172 -7.58 -7.24 -4.01
N THR A 173 -8.78 -7.41 -4.56
CA THR A 173 -9.05 -8.37 -5.63
C THR A 173 -8.32 -7.98 -6.93
N THR A 174 -8.11 -8.94 -7.82
CA THR A 174 -7.50 -8.70 -9.14
C THR A 174 -8.27 -7.62 -9.92
N GLY A 175 -7.55 -6.75 -10.65
CA GLY A 175 -8.15 -5.72 -11.49
C GLY A 175 -8.63 -4.46 -10.76
N ARG A 176 -8.57 -4.39 -9.43
CA ARG A 176 -8.98 -3.23 -8.62
C ARG A 176 -7.96 -2.08 -8.56
N GLY A 177 -6.79 -2.24 -9.20
CA GLY A 177 -5.81 -1.15 -9.39
C GLY A 177 -4.63 -1.17 -8.42
N LYS A 178 -4.20 -2.37 -7.93
CA LYS A 178 -3.00 -2.53 -7.07
C LYS A 178 -1.75 -1.90 -7.68
N SER A 179 -1.38 -2.32 -8.89
CA SER A 179 -0.19 -1.82 -9.60
C SER A 179 -0.29 -0.31 -9.89
N ASN A 180 -1.49 0.19 -10.22
CA ASN A 180 -1.72 1.63 -10.40
C ASN A 180 -1.44 2.41 -9.11
N LEU A 181 -1.96 1.96 -7.97
CA LEU A 181 -1.71 2.56 -6.66
C LEU A 181 -0.23 2.54 -6.32
N THR A 182 0.43 1.38 -6.50
CA THR A 182 1.86 1.22 -6.19
C THR A 182 2.71 2.14 -7.08
N SER A 183 2.42 2.23 -8.38
CA SER A 183 3.08 3.17 -9.29
C SER A 183 2.89 4.62 -8.87
N CYS A 184 1.67 5.03 -8.47
CA CYS A 184 1.39 6.37 -7.95
C CYS A 184 2.14 6.66 -6.65
N LEU A 185 2.19 5.69 -5.72
CA LEU A 185 2.91 5.80 -4.45
C LEU A 185 4.42 5.99 -4.69
N LEU A 186 5.02 5.17 -5.53
CA LEU A 186 6.43 5.27 -5.89
C LEU A 186 6.73 6.59 -6.59
N TRP A 187 5.91 6.99 -7.58
CA TRP A 187 6.06 8.24 -8.32
C TRP A 187 6.07 9.46 -7.41
N ASN A 188 5.07 9.56 -6.53
CA ASN A 188 4.94 10.69 -5.59
C ASN A 188 6.05 10.75 -4.54
N SER A 189 6.79 9.67 -4.34
CA SER A 189 7.89 9.58 -3.37
C SER A 189 9.25 10.00 -3.96
N LEU A 190 9.37 10.10 -5.29
CA LEU A 190 10.67 10.40 -5.94
C LEU A 190 11.19 11.81 -5.65
N ASP A 191 10.29 12.78 -5.46
CA ASP A 191 10.67 14.17 -5.19
C ASP A 191 11.20 14.38 -3.75
N ALA A 192 10.86 13.47 -2.83
CA ALA A 192 11.17 13.63 -1.41
C ALA A 192 12.01 12.45 -0.88
N PRO A 193 13.29 12.67 -0.54
CA PRO A 193 14.23 11.59 -0.17
C PRO A 193 14.07 11.09 1.27
N PHE A 194 12.85 11.13 1.84
CA PHE A 194 12.60 10.60 3.17
C PHE A 194 12.54 9.08 3.23
N CYS A 195 12.40 8.42 2.07
CA CYS A 195 12.30 6.96 1.95
C CYS A 195 13.10 6.46 0.74
N GLY A 196 13.86 5.39 0.92
CA GLY A 196 14.37 4.55 -0.16
C GLY A 196 13.43 3.37 -0.39
N PHE A 197 13.08 3.08 -1.64
CA PHE A 197 12.21 1.95 -1.97
C PHE A 197 12.99 0.82 -2.63
N PHE A 198 12.91 -0.36 -2.04
CA PHE A 198 13.31 -1.61 -2.66
C PHE A 198 12.08 -2.31 -3.23
N VAL A 199 12.06 -2.53 -4.54
CA VAL A 199 10.96 -3.13 -5.28
C VAL A 199 11.41 -4.42 -5.92
N LEU A 200 10.78 -5.55 -5.54
CA LEU A 200 10.83 -6.79 -6.30
C LEU A 200 9.69 -6.74 -7.33
N ASP A 201 10.03 -6.68 -8.61
CA ASP A 201 9.07 -6.47 -9.69
C ASP A 201 8.94 -7.73 -10.57
N PRO A 202 8.02 -8.66 -10.21
CA PRO A 202 7.84 -9.91 -10.95
C PRO A 202 7.11 -9.75 -12.27
N HIS A 203 6.61 -8.55 -12.57
CA HIS A 203 5.84 -8.28 -13.78
C HIS A 203 6.45 -7.20 -14.67
N ASP A 204 7.59 -6.62 -14.26
CA ASP A 204 8.28 -5.49 -14.96
C ASP A 204 7.35 -4.30 -15.25
N GLU A 205 6.50 -3.96 -14.24
CA GLU A 205 5.45 -2.95 -14.42
C GLU A 205 5.89 -1.53 -14.00
N TYR A 206 6.90 -1.39 -13.11
CA TYR A 206 7.15 -0.10 -12.45
C TYR A 206 8.18 0.77 -13.15
N TYR A 207 9.26 0.19 -13.67
CA TYR A 207 10.31 0.97 -14.33
C TYR A 207 9.83 1.67 -15.59
N GLY A 208 8.97 1.01 -16.38
CA GLY A 208 8.50 1.49 -17.66
C GLY A 208 9.38 1.09 -18.85
N ARG A 209 9.96 -0.11 -18.82
CA ARG A 209 10.82 -0.64 -19.90
C ARG A 209 10.18 -0.52 -21.27
N HIS A 210 8.90 -0.90 -21.38
CA HIS A 210 8.14 -0.95 -22.63
C HIS A 210 7.07 0.15 -22.74
N GLY A 211 7.05 1.12 -21.80
CA GLY A 211 6.04 2.15 -21.75
C GLY A 211 6.39 3.28 -20.78
N ILE A 212 5.36 3.97 -20.30
CA ILE A 212 5.48 5.02 -19.29
C ILE A 212 5.70 4.36 -17.92
N GLY A 213 6.72 4.82 -17.19
CA GLY A 213 7.04 4.31 -15.85
C GLY A 213 7.87 5.29 -15.03
N LEU A 214 8.44 4.81 -13.93
CA LEU A 214 9.21 5.65 -13.00
C LEU A 214 10.45 6.28 -13.63
N LYS A 215 11.02 5.69 -14.68
CA LYS A 215 12.15 6.28 -15.44
C LYS A 215 11.81 7.65 -16.01
N ASP A 216 10.53 7.88 -16.33
CA ASP A 216 10.05 9.10 -17.02
C ASP A 216 9.74 10.25 -16.04
N HIS A 217 9.97 10.06 -14.73
CA HIS A 217 9.78 11.11 -13.74
C HIS A 217 10.74 12.27 -13.99
N PRO A 218 10.26 13.51 -14.03
CA PRO A 218 11.09 14.68 -14.34
C PRO A 218 12.35 14.82 -13.48
N ILE A 219 12.31 14.38 -12.22
CA ILE A 219 13.47 14.42 -11.31
C ILE A 219 14.68 13.64 -11.83
N ASN A 220 14.44 12.56 -12.61
CA ASN A 220 15.52 11.72 -13.15
C ASN A 220 16.38 12.44 -14.20
N GLN A 221 15.87 13.52 -14.80
CA GLN A 221 16.64 14.36 -15.72
C GLN A 221 17.68 15.22 -14.98
N GLU A 222 17.38 15.62 -13.75
CA GLU A 222 18.24 16.44 -12.92
C GLU A 222 19.15 15.60 -12.02
N LYS A 223 18.57 14.55 -11.42
CA LYS A 223 19.23 13.68 -10.47
C LYS A 223 18.64 12.28 -10.57
N LYS A 224 19.47 11.29 -10.94
CA LYS A 224 19.02 9.89 -11.00
C LYS A 224 18.47 9.44 -9.64
N ARG A 225 17.18 9.12 -9.60
CA ARG A 225 16.45 8.67 -8.41
C ARG A 225 15.94 7.24 -8.55
N VAL A 226 15.87 6.72 -9.77
CA VAL A 226 15.41 5.37 -10.06
C VAL A 226 16.57 4.55 -10.60
N PHE A 227 16.86 3.44 -9.95
CA PHE A 227 17.88 2.46 -10.31
C PHE A 227 17.18 1.15 -10.65
N TYR A 228 17.40 0.66 -11.85
CA TYR A 228 16.77 -0.55 -12.35
C TYR A 228 17.81 -1.60 -12.64
N TYR A 229 17.61 -2.79 -12.10
CA TYR A 229 18.48 -3.95 -12.23
C TYR A 229 17.71 -5.08 -12.91
N THR A 230 18.22 -5.59 -14.02
CA THR A 230 17.61 -6.68 -14.78
C THR A 230 18.63 -7.71 -15.22
N ALA A 231 18.18 -8.95 -15.41
CA ALA A 231 19.04 -10.06 -15.83
C ALA A 231 19.32 -10.05 -17.34
N PHE A 232 18.35 -9.59 -18.15
CA PHE A 232 18.38 -9.69 -19.60
C PHE A 232 18.08 -8.35 -20.27
N ASP A 233 18.59 -8.16 -21.49
CA ASP A 233 18.32 -7.01 -22.35
C ASP A 233 18.37 -5.67 -21.59
N VAL A 234 19.50 -5.41 -20.95
CA VAL A 234 19.70 -4.25 -20.08
C VAL A 234 19.46 -2.94 -20.83
N PRO A 235 18.40 -2.16 -20.52
CA PRO A 235 18.16 -0.90 -21.20
C PRO A 235 19.26 0.14 -20.91
N ALA A 236 19.32 1.19 -21.75
CA ALA A 236 20.15 2.34 -21.45
C ALA A 236 19.80 2.92 -20.07
N ASN A 237 20.80 3.28 -19.26
CA ASN A 237 20.68 3.75 -17.88
C ASN A 237 20.22 2.72 -16.82
N ALA A 238 20.08 1.45 -17.19
CA ALA A 238 19.87 0.34 -16.26
C ALA A 238 21.21 -0.35 -15.89
N SER A 239 21.15 -1.28 -14.97
CA SER A 239 22.30 -2.08 -14.54
C SER A 239 22.02 -3.58 -14.72
N SER A 240 23.04 -4.33 -15.12
CA SER A 240 22.95 -5.79 -15.15
C SER A 240 22.88 -6.34 -13.73
N LEU A 241 21.93 -7.24 -13.50
CA LEU A 241 21.81 -7.94 -12.22
C LEU A 241 22.75 -9.14 -12.19
N LYS A 242 23.81 -9.06 -11.42
CA LYS A 242 24.66 -10.18 -11.07
C LYS A 242 24.92 -10.17 -9.56
N ILE A 243 24.81 -11.32 -8.92
CA ILE A 243 24.99 -11.52 -7.48
C ILE A 243 26.07 -12.57 -7.27
N ASN A 244 27.13 -12.21 -6.58
CA ASN A 244 28.20 -13.16 -6.28
C ASN A 244 27.75 -14.21 -5.28
N LEU A 245 28.06 -15.48 -5.55
CA LEU A 245 27.71 -16.62 -4.69
C LEU A 245 28.27 -16.49 -3.27
N GLU A 246 29.41 -15.82 -3.09
CA GLU A 246 30.01 -15.58 -1.77
C GLU A 246 29.13 -14.73 -0.84
N LEU A 247 28.19 -13.96 -1.38
CA LEU A 247 27.26 -13.14 -0.60
C LEU A 247 26.11 -13.94 0.00
N ILE A 248 25.88 -15.18 -0.49
CA ILE A 248 24.78 -16.01 -0.09
C ILE A 248 25.14 -16.78 1.19
N LYS A 249 24.24 -16.77 2.15
CA LYS A 249 24.37 -17.47 3.43
C LYS A 249 23.20 -18.47 3.59
N PRO A 250 23.34 -19.54 4.40
CA PRO A 250 22.30 -20.53 4.58
C PRO A 250 20.92 -19.96 4.95
N HIS A 251 20.87 -18.96 5.81
CA HIS A 251 19.59 -18.34 6.24
C HIS A 251 18.88 -17.53 5.15
N HIS A 252 19.54 -17.15 4.04
CA HIS A 252 18.89 -16.48 2.93
C HIS A 252 17.89 -17.39 2.19
N PHE A 253 18.05 -18.70 2.28
CA PHE A 253 17.15 -19.68 1.68
C PHE A 253 15.83 -19.85 2.46
N ASN A 254 15.73 -19.30 3.68
CA ASN A 254 14.53 -19.39 4.49
C ASN A 254 13.34 -18.67 3.80
N GLY A 255 12.27 -19.40 3.58
CA GLY A 255 11.10 -18.93 2.83
C GLY A 255 11.20 -19.12 1.31
N ALA A 256 12.41 -19.31 0.75
CA ALA A 256 12.60 -19.61 -0.67
C ALA A 256 12.58 -21.12 -0.94
N VAL A 257 13.18 -21.92 -0.07
CA VAL A 257 13.27 -23.38 -0.20
C VAL A 257 12.92 -24.05 1.12
N ASP A 258 12.12 -25.11 1.02
CA ASP A 258 11.81 -25.97 2.17
C ASP A 258 12.88 -27.06 2.30
N TRP A 259 13.83 -26.82 3.20
CA TRP A 259 14.88 -27.76 3.54
C TRP A 259 14.45 -28.64 4.72
N SER A 260 14.67 -29.95 4.64
CA SER A 260 14.56 -30.84 5.82
C SER A 260 15.64 -30.49 6.84
N ASP A 261 15.45 -30.90 8.10
CA ASP A 261 16.43 -30.60 9.16
C ASP A 261 17.84 -31.14 8.86
N PRO A 262 18.04 -32.37 8.35
CA PRO A 262 19.37 -32.82 7.93
C PRO A 262 19.97 -32.01 6.79
N GLN A 263 19.12 -31.47 5.87
CA GLN A 263 19.59 -30.61 4.80
C GLN A 263 20.03 -29.26 5.36
N LYS A 264 19.26 -28.64 6.28
CA LYS A 264 19.66 -27.40 6.97
C LYS A 264 20.99 -27.57 7.70
N GLU A 265 21.14 -28.65 8.45
CA GLU A 265 22.40 -28.99 9.15
C GLU A 265 23.58 -29.05 8.18
N ALA A 266 23.40 -29.72 7.02
CA ALA A 266 24.43 -29.80 6.00
C ALA A 266 24.81 -28.40 5.46
N LEU A 267 23.83 -27.53 5.14
CA LEU A 267 24.09 -26.17 4.69
C LEU A 267 24.95 -25.40 5.71
N TYR A 268 24.58 -25.45 6.99
CA TYR A 268 25.33 -24.73 8.04
C TYR A 268 26.72 -25.35 8.29
N ALA A 269 26.86 -26.67 8.22
CA ALA A 269 28.16 -27.33 8.36
C ALA A 269 29.13 -26.93 7.25
N TYR A 270 28.67 -26.94 6.00
CA TYR A 270 29.48 -26.47 4.87
C TYR A 270 29.83 -24.99 4.99
N TYR A 271 28.88 -24.14 5.35
CA TYR A 271 29.13 -22.72 5.57
C TYR A 271 30.15 -22.47 6.69
N LYS A 272 30.07 -23.22 7.80
CA LYS A 272 31.02 -23.13 8.91
C LYS A 272 32.44 -23.51 8.50
N LYS A 273 32.58 -24.54 7.66
CA LYS A 273 33.90 -25.06 7.23
C LYS A 273 34.49 -24.24 6.09
N TYR A 274 33.72 -23.94 5.05
CA TYR A 274 34.21 -23.34 3.81
C TYR A 274 33.95 -21.85 3.69
N GLY A 275 33.26 -21.23 4.65
CA GLY A 275 33.00 -19.78 4.67
C GLY A 275 32.27 -19.33 3.39
N LYS A 276 32.86 -18.39 2.67
CA LYS A 276 32.28 -17.80 1.47
C LYS A 276 32.15 -18.77 0.29
N SER A 277 33.03 -19.79 0.19
CA SER A 277 33.01 -20.77 -0.91
C SER A 277 32.15 -22.00 -0.61
N TRP A 278 31.26 -21.95 0.38
CA TRP A 278 30.49 -23.09 0.85
C TRP A 278 29.53 -23.68 -0.21
N ILE A 279 28.95 -22.84 -1.08
CA ILE A 279 28.06 -23.29 -2.17
C ILE A 279 28.86 -24.12 -3.17
N GLU A 280 30.01 -23.59 -3.59
CA GLU A 280 30.91 -24.33 -4.48
C GLU A 280 31.37 -25.65 -3.83
N ALA A 281 31.71 -25.60 -2.53
CA ALA A 281 32.14 -26.79 -1.80
C ALA A 281 31.06 -27.90 -1.75
N ILE A 282 29.77 -27.54 -1.58
CA ILE A 282 28.66 -28.50 -1.66
C ILE A 282 28.51 -29.06 -3.07
N ILE A 283 28.56 -28.21 -4.08
CA ILE A 283 28.36 -28.64 -5.47
C ILE A 283 29.50 -29.53 -5.94
N LEU A 284 30.73 -29.27 -5.52
CA LEU A 284 31.92 -30.09 -5.81
C LEU A 284 32.10 -31.25 -4.86
N GLU A 285 31.18 -31.46 -3.91
CA GLU A 285 31.21 -32.55 -2.92
C GLU A 285 32.52 -32.59 -2.11
N LYS A 286 33.08 -31.40 -1.78
CA LYS A 286 34.30 -31.33 -0.97
C LYS A 286 34.05 -31.92 0.40
N PRO A 287 35.01 -32.73 0.97
CA PRO A 287 34.78 -33.44 2.22
C PRO A 287 34.62 -32.52 3.41
N LEU A 288 33.67 -32.80 4.31
CA LEU A 288 33.49 -32.06 5.57
C LEU A 288 34.48 -32.47 6.65
N GLU A 289 35.04 -33.67 6.57
CA GLU A 289 35.93 -34.22 7.59
C GLU A 289 37.33 -33.60 7.53
N SER A 290 37.90 -33.25 8.69
CA SER A 290 39.33 -33.18 8.91
C SER A 290 39.80 -34.60 9.29
N GLU A 291 40.91 -35.08 8.78
CA GLU A 291 41.51 -36.35 9.10
C GLU A 291 41.49 -36.57 10.63
N GLY A 292 40.69 -37.55 11.10
CA GLY A 292 40.66 -38.00 12.49
C GLY A 292 39.34 -37.86 13.29
N SER A 293 38.24 -37.33 12.75
CA SER A 293 36.97 -37.23 13.47
C SER A 293 35.88 -38.17 12.88
N SER A 294 35.45 -39.12 13.67
CA SER A 294 34.41 -40.14 13.32
C SER A 294 32.96 -39.64 13.46
N HIS A 295 32.72 -38.33 13.54
CA HIS A 295 31.40 -37.76 13.72
C HIS A 295 31.08 -36.76 12.61
N GLY A 296 30.23 -37.17 11.62
CA GLY A 296 29.52 -36.23 10.80
C GLY A 296 29.56 -36.37 9.28
N SER A 297 29.61 -37.58 8.71
CA SER A 297 29.28 -37.74 7.28
C SER A 297 27.76 -37.66 7.11
N PHE A 298 27.29 -36.63 6.42
CA PHE A 298 25.89 -36.59 5.99
C PHE A 298 25.64 -37.74 4.99
N HIS A 299 24.43 -38.29 5.02
CA HIS A 299 24.03 -39.31 4.09
C HIS A 299 24.17 -38.79 2.64
N GLU A 300 24.78 -39.56 1.72
CA GLU A 300 24.99 -39.18 0.33
C GLU A 300 23.70 -38.69 -0.35
N GLY A 301 22.57 -39.36 -0.06
CA GLY A 301 21.26 -38.96 -0.53
C GLY A 301 20.83 -37.56 -0.09
N THR A 302 21.20 -37.14 1.14
CA THR A 302 20.92 -35.79 1.65
C THR A 302 21.69 -34.74 0.87
N LEU A 303 22.99 -34.94 0.68
CA LEU A 303 23.86 -34.06 -0.06
C LEU A 303 23.48 -33.99 -1.54
N GLY A 304 23.14 -35.13 -2.15
CA GLY A 304 22.68 -35.19 -3.55
C GLY A 304 21.40 -34.37 -3.79
N VAL A 305 20.44 -34.36 -2.85
CA VAL A 305 19.24 -33.53 -2.94
C VAL A 305 19.60 -32.05 -2.78
N VAL A 306 20.43 -31.70 -1.80
CA VAL A 306 20.87 -30.29 -1.58
C VAL A 306 21.57 -29.76 -2.83
N ARG A 307 22.53 -30.49 -3.36
CA ARG A 307 23.26 -30.15 -4.57
C ARG A 307 22.34 -29.90 -5.77
N ARG A 308 21.43 -30.82 -6.06
CA ARG A 308 20.50 -30.70 -7.19
C ARG A 308 19.61 -29.47 -7.05
N ARG A 309 19.05 -29.23 -5.84
CA ARG A 309 18.20 -28.05 -5.58
C ARG A 309 18.99 -26.75 -5.69
N MET A 310 20.25 -26.71 -5.24
CA MET A 310 21.10 -25.54 -5.38
C MET A 310 21.43 -25.22 -6.84
N LEU A 311 21.82 -26.24 -7.62
CA LEU A 311 22.08 -26.05 -9.05
C LEU A 311 20.86 -25.49 -9.77
N GLN A 312 19.68 -26.02 -9.49
CA GLN A 312 18.43 -25.56 -10.08
C GLN A 312 18.05 -24.14 -9.64
N LEU A 313 18.13 -23.83 -8.34
CA LEU A 313 17.73 -22.53 -7.81
C LEU A 313 18.66 -21.40 -8.22
N LEU A 314 19.96 -21.69 -8.24
CA LEU A 314 21.00 -20.71 -8.58
C LEU A 314 21.30 -20.66 -10.08
N ASP A 315 20.59 -21.46 -10.87
CA ASP A 315 20.77 -21.57 -12.33
C ASP A 315 22.24 -21.82 -12.70
N LEU A 316 22.82 -22.82 -12.04
CA LEU A 316 24.20 -23.26 -12.21
C LEU A 316 24.22 -24.62 -12.92
N GLU A 317 25.23 -24.83 -13.72
CA GLU A 317 25.48 -26.11 -14.39
C GLU A 317 26.83 -26.66 -13.97
N PHE A 318 26.88 -27.96 -13.66
CA PHE A 318 28.10 -28.67 -13.33
C PHE A 318 28.44 -29.65 -14.45
N ARG A 319 29.56 -29.41 -15.16
CA ARG A 319 30.10 -30.26 -16.23
C ARG A 319 31.61 -30.34 -16.08
N GLU A 320 32.18 -31.49 -16.37
CA GLU A 320 33.63 -31.71 -16.43
C GLU A 320 34.39 -31.17 -15.19
N PHE A 321 33.83 -31.40 -13.99
CA PHE A 321 34.35 -30.90 -12.72
C PHE A 321 34.43 -29.38 -12.60
N GLN A 322 33.75 -28.65 -13.50
CA GLN A 322 33.66 -27.20 -13.45
C GLN A 322 32.22 -26.73 -13.28
N LEU A 323 32.07 -25.56 -12.64
CA LEU A 323 30.80 -24.91 -12.41
C LEU A 323 30.61 -23.77 -13.41
N PHE A 324 29.50 -23.80 -14.16
CA PHE A 324 29.14 -22.82 -15.16
C PHE A 324 27.91 -22.01 -14.70
N GLU A 325 27.94 -20.72 -14.94
CA GLU A 325 26.91 -19.75 -14.63
C GLU A 325 25.94 -19.60 -15.81
N LYS A 326 24.62 -19.75 -15.60
CA LYS A 326 23.61 -19.49 -16.63
C LYS A 326 22.75 -18.27 -16.31
N GLY A 327 22.52 -17.98 -15.04
CA GLY A 327 21.64 -16.95 -14.56
C GLY A 327 22.34 -15.74 -13.96
N ILE A 328 21.69 -15.19 -12.93
CA ILE A 328 22.15 -13.97 -12.23
C ILE A 328 23.21 -14.25 -11.17
N PHE A 329 23.29 -15.50 -10.68
CA PHE A 329 24.26 -15.86 -9.66
C PHE A 329 25.63 -16.19 -10.31
N SER A 330 26.68 -15.57 -9.79
CA SER A 330 28.01 -15.61 -10.40
C SER A 330 29.09 -15.98 -9.38
N LEU A 331 30.10 -16.72 -9.85
CA LEU A 331 31.31 -17.01 -9.10
C LEU A 331 32.26 -15.80 -9.05
N HIS A 332 32.28 -14.97 -10.09
CA HIS A 332 33.29 -13.95 -10.29
C HIS A 332 32.76 -12.52 -10.32
N ALA A 333 31.50 -12.33 -10.78
CA ALA A 333 30.88 -11.00 -10.90
C ALA A 333 29.92 -10.70 -9.74
N GLY A 334 29.51 -9.44 -9.61
CA GLY A 334 28.44 -9.03 -8.69
C GLY A 334 28.84 -8.97 -7.21
N THR A 335 30.10 -8.86 -6.89
CA THR A 335 30.60 -8.77 -5.49
C THR A 335 30.13 -7.52 -4.77
N THR A 336 29.91 -6.41 -5.48
CA THR A 336 29.47 -5.12 -4.92
C THR A 336 27.98 -4.85 -5.13
N THR A 337 27.28 -5.59 -5.99
CA THR A 337 25.92 -5.31 -6.43
C THR A 337 24.96 -5.06 -5.26
N ILE A 338 24.95 -5.93 -4.26
CA ILE A 338 24.08 -5.79 -3.07
C ILE A 338 24.45 -4.54 -2.27
N ALA A 339 25.75 -4.27 -2.09
CA ALA A 339 26.23 -3.09 -1.37
C ALA A 339 25.85 -1.80 -2.11
N ASP A 340 25.98 -1.79 -3.43
CA ASP A 340 25.63 -0.64 -4.28
C ASP A 340 24.13 -0.34 -4.23
N MET A 341 23.28 -1.38 -4.32
CA MET A 341 21.83 -1.24 -4.15
C MET A 341 21.46 -0.65 -2.78
N VAL A 342 22.08 -1.15 -1.70
CA VAL A 342 21.79 -0.62 -0.35
C VAL A 342 22.29 0.83 -0.22
N ASN A 343 23.44 1.18 -0.79
CA ASN A 343 23.94 2.56 -0.79
C ASN A 343 22.98 3.51 -1.53
N GLN A 344 22.37 3.06 -2.64
CA GLN A 344 21.36 3.83 -3.37
C GLN A 344 20.09 4.03 -2.52
N LEU A 345 19.62 2.98 -1.86
CA LEU A 345 18.46 3.04 -0.95
C LEU A 345 18.72 4.00 0.23
N GLU A 346 19.91 3.99 0.80
CA GLU A 346 20.32 4.88 1.91
C GLU A 346 20.39 6.36 1.50
N GLN A 347 20.38 6.66 0.20
CA GLN A 347 20.27 8.02 -0.35
C GLN A 347 18.82 8.43 -0.61
N GLY A 348 17.84 7.59 -0.25
CA GLY A 348 16.42 7.83 -0.50
C GLY A 348 16.01 7.59 -1.96
N ASN A 349 16.75 6.74 -2.69
CA ASN A 349 16.44 6.39 -4.07
C ASN A 349 15.57 5.13 -4.15
N THR A 350 14.92 4.94 -5.30
CA THR A 350 14.14 3.73 -5.60
C THR A 350 15.02 2.76 -6.39
N VAL A 351 15.16 1.54 -5.86
CA VAL A 351 15.86 0.41 -6.49
C VAL A 351 14.82 -0.62 -6.90
N ILE A 352 14.69 -0.85 -8.19
CA ILE A 352 13.79 -1.84 -8.79
C ILE A 352 14.63 -3.01 -9.28
N VAL A 353 14.29 -4.19 -8.83
CA VAL A 353 14.88 -5.45 -9.30
C VAL A 353 13.83 -6.18 -10.12
N ASP A 354 14.07 -6.28 -11.41
CA ASP A 354 13.26 -7.06 -12.33
C ASP A 354 13.45 -8.54 -12.05
N THR A 355 12.39 -9.18 -11.56
CA THR A 355 12.35 -10.60 -11.26
C THR A 355 11.40 -11.38 -12.18
N SER A 356 10.94 -10.76 -13.26
CA SER A 356 9.93 -11.32 -14.18
C SER A 356 10.37 -12.63 -14.84
N SER A 357 11.66 -12.83 -15.00
CA SER A 357 12.24 -14.07 -15.56
C SER A 357 12.64 -15.11 -14.50
N PHE A 358 12.45 -14.83 -13.20
CA PHE A 358 12.90 -15.70 -12.13
C PHE A 358 11.84 -16.73 -11.75
N SER A 359 12.31 -17.88 -11.22
CA SER A 359 11.41 -18.73 -10.44
C SER A 359 11.02 -18.00 -9.14
N GLY A 360 9.83 -18.30 -8.59
CA GLY A 360 9.40 -17.69 -7.36
C GLY A 360 10.37 -17.88 -6.18
N ALA A 361 11.10 -19.00 -6.15
CA ALA A 361 12.11 -19.26 -5.14
C ALA A 361 13.36 -18.37 -5.33
N ALA A 362 13.80 -18.14 -6.57
CA ALA A 362 14.92 -17.27 -6.88
C ALA A 362 14.61 -15.80 -6.56
N GLU A 363 13.39 -15.35 -6.87
CA GLU A 363 12.90 -14.01 -6.49
C GLU A 363 12.97 -13.81 -4.97
N ILE A 364 12.43 -14.77 -4.19
CA ILE A 364 12.46 -14.71 -2.72
C ILE A 364 13.90 -14.73 -2.20
N LEU A 365 14.78 -15.51 -2.81
CA LEU A 365 16.20 -15.55 -2.42
C LEU A 365 16.88 -14.19 -2.64
N VAL A 366 16.71 -13.58 -3.80
CA VAL A 366 17.25 -12.23 -4.09
C VAL A 366 16.73 -11.21 -3.10
N GLY A 367 15.40 -11.20 -2.88
CA GLY A 367 14.77 -10.34 -1.89
C GLY A 367 15.30 -10.57 -0.46
N SER A 368 15.55 -11.84 -0.08
CA SER A 368 16.11 -12.22 1.22
C SER A 368 17.54 -11.72 1.42
N ILE A 369 18.40 -11.84 0.39
CA ILE A 369 19.78 -11.38 0.45
C ILE A 369 19.82 -9.86 0.69
N LEU A 370 19.10 -9.09 -0.13
CA LEU A 370 19.11 -7.62 -0.05
C LEU A 370 18.44 -7.13 1.25
N SER A 371 17.29 -7.70 1.62
CA SER A 371 16.59 -7.34 2.86
C SER A 371 17.41 -7.66 4.11
N THR A 372 18.19 -8.75 4.10
CA THR A 372 19.08 -9.10 5.21
C THR A 372 20.23 -8.08 5.33
N GLU A 373 20.82 -7.67 4.23
CA GLU A 373 21.88 -6.64 4.24
C GLU A 373 21.33 -5.30 4.75
N ILE A 374 20.15 -4.86 4.26
CA ILE A 374 19.47 -3.65 4.74
C ILE A 374 19.26 -3.74 6.25
N PHE A 375 18.68 -4.85 6.73
CA PHE A 375 18.36 -5.05 8.15
C PHE A 375 19.60 -4.99 9.04
N ASN A 376 20.69 -5.65 8.63
CA ASN A 376 21.95 -5.68 9.36
C ASN A 376 22.60 -4.30 9.44
N ARG A 377 22.63 -3.54 8.35
CA ARG A 377 23.17 -2.17 8.33
C ARG A 377 22.36 -1.23 9.21
N TYR A 378 21.06 -1.25 9.10
CA TYR A 378 20.17 -0.38 9.89
C TYR A 378 20.19 -0.72 11.38
N ARG A 379 20.32 -2.02 11.72
CA ARG A 379 20.58 -2.47 13.10
C ARG A 379 21.92 -1.92 13.62
N SER A 380 22.96 -1.92 12.81
CA SER A 380 24.26 -1.34 13.15
C SER A 380 24.17 0.18 13.32
N TYR A 381 23.46 0.90 12.45
CA TYR A 381 23.25 2.34 12.58
C TYR A 381 22.52 2.70 13.87
N LYS A 382 21.54 1.90 14.26
CA LYS A 382 20.84 2.07 15.53
C LYS A 382 21.79 1.90 16.72
N ALA A 383 22.62 0.86 16.72
CA ALA A 383 23.61 0.62 17.78
C ALA A 383 24.63 1.76 17.88
N GLN A 384 24.96 2.42 16.75
CA GLN A 384 25.86 3.56 16.69
C GLN A 384 25.19 4.92 16.95
N GLY A 385 23.86 4.96 17.20
CA GLY A 385 23.11 6.20 17.34
C GLY A 385 22.92 7.04 16.08
N LYS A 386 23.22 6.48 14.89
CA LYS A 386 23.21 7.19 13.59
C LYS A 386 21.92 6.99 12.78
N LEU A 387 20.96 6.20 13.29
CA LEU A 387 19.78 5.81 12.55
C LEU A 387 18.89 7.01 12.15
N HIS A 388 18.84 8.05 12.99
CA HIS A 388 18.01 9.24 12.74
C HIS A 388 18.43 10.05 11.49
N ASN A 389 19.66 9.84 11.00
CA ASN A 389 20.19 10.48 9.79
C ASN A 389 19.95 9.66 8.51
N LYS A 390 19.30 8.51 8.63
CA LYS A 390 19.03 7.62 7.50
C LYS A 390 17.56 7.74 7.06
N PRO A 391 17.27 7.61 5.74
CA PRO A 391 15.91 7.53 5.27
C PRO A 391 15.24 6.25 5.79
N VAL A 392 13.93 6.22 5.79
CA VAL A 392 13.17 4.98 5.93
C VAL A 392 13.41 4.10 4.70
N ILE A 393 13.48 2.79 4.88
CA ILE A 393 13.49 1.85 3.76
C ILE A 393 12.12 1.18 3.67
N GLY A 394 11.45 1.35 2.54
CA GLY A 394 10.22 0.64 2.19
C GLY A 394 10.53 -0.54 1.26
N ILE A 395 10.19 -1.76 1.67
CA ILE A 395 10.36 -2.97 0.85
C ILE A 395 8.99 -3.35 0.30
N ILE A 396 8.83 -3.32 -1.02
CA ILE A 396 7.59 -3.67 -1.70
C ILE A 396 7.60 -5.16 -2.01
N LEU A 397 6.57 -5.85 -1.52
CA LEU A 397 6.34 -7.28 -1.70
C LEU A 397 5.04 -7.46 -2.50
N GLU A 398 5.17 -7.82 -3.76
CA GLU A 398 4.06 -8.35 -4.55
C GLU A 398 3.72 -9.75 -4.01
N GLU A 399 2.43 -10.05 -3.87
CA GLU A 399 1.93 -11.31 -3.36
C GLU A 399 2.56 -11.73 -2.00
N ALA A 400 2.39 -10.87 -0.99
CA ALA A 400 3.00 -11.00 0.34
C ALA A 400 2.78 -12.37 1.05
N PRO A 401 1.67 -13.12 0.87
CA PRO A 401 1.51 -14.45 1.44
C PRO A 401 2.59 -15.46 1.05
N ARG A 402 3.29 -15.26 -0.08
CA ARG A 402 4.41 -16.13 -0.49
C ARG A 402 5.56 -16.15 0.51
N VAL A 403 5.71 -15.10 1.30
CA VAL A 403 6.77 -14.97 2.32
C VAL A 403 6.23 -14.73 3.74
N LEU A 404 5.00 -14.24 3.88
CA LEU A 404 4.37 -13.93 5.17
C LEU A 404 3.18 -14.83 5.49
N GLY A 405 2.84 -15.78 4.63
CA GLY A 405 1.72 -16.71 4.82
C GLY A 405 1.95 -17.68 5.99
N LYS A 406 0.85 -18.10 6.64
CA LYS A 406 0.87 -19.04 7.79
C LYS A 406 1.69 -20.29 7.50
N GLU A 407 1.43 -20.95 6.37
CA GLU A 407 2.13 -22.19 5.97
C GLU A 407 3.64 -21.99 5.79
N VAL A 408 4.07 -20.83 5.28
CA VAL A 408 5.49 -20.50 5.10
C VAL A 408 6.16 -20.29 6.46
N LEU A 409 5.47 -19.59 7.37
CA LEU A 409 6.02 -19.26 8.69
C LEU A 409 6.02 -20.44 9.67
N GLU A 410 5.15 -21.43 9.48
CA GLU A 410 5.17 -22.69 10.22
C GLU A 410 6.44 -23.50 9.93
N ARG A 411 7.02 -23.39 8.74
CA ARG A 411 8.28 -24.05 8.34
C ARG A 411 9.54 -23.33 8.85
N GLY A 412 9.38 -22.12 9.37
CA GLY A 412 10.43 -21.31 9.97
C GLY A 412 10.33 -19.83 9.65
N SER A 413 10.98 -19.01 10.46
CA SER A 413 11.04 -17.56 10.25
C SER A 413 11.98 -17.21 9.10
N ASN A 414 11.63 -16.18 8.31
CA ASN A 414 12.46 -15.58 7.29
C ASN A 414 12.69 -14.09 7.60
N ILE A 415 13.52 -13.43 6.80
CA ILE A 415 13.85 -12.02 7.01
C ILE A 415 12.63 -11.10 6.92
N PHE A 416 11.68 -11.39 6.03
CA PHE A 416 10.47 -10.56 5.87
C PHE A 416 9.58 -10.64 7.10
N SER A 417 9.41 -11.82 7.69
CA SER A 417 8.67 -11.99 8.95
C SER A 417 9.37 -11.30 10.13
N THR A 418 10.70 -11.29 10.15
CA THR A 418 11.51 -10.56 11.12
C THR A 418 11.29 -9.04 10.97
N ILE A 419 11.34 -8.54 9.74
CA ILE A 419 11.07 -7.13 9.45
C ILE A 419 9.63 -6.76 9.81
N ALA A 420 8.63 -7.58 9.50
CA ALA A 420 7.23 -7.34 9.87
C ALA A 420 7.00 -7.22 11.39
N ARG A 421 7.81 -7.89 12.21
CA ARG A 421 7.75 -7.81 13.67
C ARG A 421 8.62 -6.72 14.28
N GLU A 422 9.79 -6.45 13.70
CA GLU A 422 10.82 -5.61 14.31
C GLU A 422 11.27 -4.42 13.48
N GLY A 423 10.96 -4.39 12.18
CA GLY A 423 11.47 -3.41 11.22
C GLY A 423 11.24 -1.96 11.63
N ARG A 424 10.09 -1.69 12.26
CA ARG A 424 9.77 -0.36 12.81
C ARG A 424 10.88 0.20 13.70
N LYS A 425 11.52 -0.64 14.53
CA LYS A 425 12.60 -0.23 15.44
C LYS A 425 13.86 0.22 14.68
N PHE A 426 13.97 -0.14 13.41
CA PHE A 426 15.11 0.10 12.53
C PHE A 426 14.75 0.96 11.32
N GLN A 427 13.58 1.62 11.30
CA GLN A 427 13.11 2.42 10.17
C GLN A 427 13.03 1.61 8.84
N ILE A 428 12.68 0.35 8.95
CA ILE A 428 12.44 -0.53 7.79
C ILE A 428 11.00 -0.96 7.82
N GLY A 429 10.26 -0.69 6.76
CA GLY A 429 8.87 -1.12 6.62
C GLY A 429 8.62 -1.97 5.39
N LEU A 430 7.57 -2.78 5.45
CA LEU A 430 7.05 -3.53 4.33
C LEU A 430 5.87 -2.80 3.72
N VAL A 431 5.77 -2.80 2.41
CA VAL A 431 4.55 -2.51 1.65
C VAL A 431 4.08 -3.84 1.08
N ALA A 432 3.18 -4.49 1.82
CA ALA A 432 2.70 -5.84 1.49
C ALA A 432 1.45 -5.75 0.62
N ILE A 433 1.55 -6.22 -0.60
CA ILE A 433 0.45 -6.26 -1.57
C ILE A 433 -0.10 -7.68 -1.60
N THR A 434 -1.42 -7.85 -1.55
CA THR A 434 -2.02 -9.19 -1.55
C THR A 434 -3.46 -9.21 -2.02
N GLN A 435 -3.87 -10.33 -2.58
CA GLN A 435 -5.26 -10.65 -2.85
C GLN A 435 -5.89 -11.44 -1.70
N LEU A 436 -5.07 -12.16 -0.92
CA LEU A 436 -5.49 -13.09 0.11
C LEU A 436 -4.91 -12.71 1.48
N PRO A 437 -5.35 -11.60 2.09
CA PRO A 437 -4.88 -11.18 3.41
C PRO A 437 -5.17 -12.20 4.51
N SER A 438 -6.21 -13.03 4.39
CA SER A 438 -6.54 -14.07 5.37
C SER A 438 -5.46 -15.15 5.54
N LEU A 439 -4.58 -15.32 4.53
CA LEU A 439 -3.45 -16.24 4.60
C LEU A 439 -2.29 -15.71 5.48
N ILE A 440 -2.25 -14.40 5.74
CA ILE A 440 -1.23 -13.79 6.60
C ILE A 440 -1.67 -13.91 8.07
N PRO A 441 -0.79 -14.30 9.01
CA PRO A 441 -1.13 -14.35 10.43
C PRO A 441 -1.65 -13.00 10.95
N ARG A 442 -2.67 -13.06 11.81
CA ARG A 442 -3.33 -11.86 12.38
C ARG A 442 -2.34 -10.91 13.07
N GLU A 443 -1.35 -11.45 13.76
CA GLU A 443 -0.31 -10.67 14.44
C GLU A 443 0.55 -9.85 13.46
N ILE A 444 0.80 -10.37 12.26
CA ILE A 444 1.53 -9.65 11.20
C ILE A 444 0.63 -8.59 10.57
N LEU A 445 -0.63 -8.94 10.27
CA LEU A 445 -1.62 -7.97 9.76
C LEU A 445 -1.84 -6.80 10.72
N ALA A 446 -1.85 -7.07 12.03
CA ALA A 446 -2.00 -6.05 13.07
C ALA A 446 -0.80 -5.09 13.15
N ASN A 447 0.41 -5.56 12.79
CA ASN A 447 1.60 -4.72 12.72
C ASN A 447 1.62 -3.81 11.47
N MET A 448 0.81 -4.10 10.45
CA MET A 448 0.63 -3.24 9.27
C MET A 448 -0.34 -2.10 9.60
N ASN A 449 0.20 -1.07 10.27
CA ASN A 449 -0.59 0.01 10.87
C ASN A 449 -1.34 0.88 9.86
N THR A 450 -0.92 0.90 8.62
CA THR A 450 -1.63 1.56 7.53
C THR A 450 -2.14 0.51 6.55
N LYS A 451 -3.43 0.58 6.23
CA LYS A 451 -4.04 -0.25 5.19
C LYS A 451 -4.67 0.65 4.14
N ILE A 452 -4.34 0.42 2.88
CA ILE A 452 -4.96 1.07 1.73
C ILE A 452 -5.83 0.02 1.06
N ILE A 453 -7.08 -0.03 1.48
CA ILE A 453 -8.04 -1.09 1.16
C ILE A 453 -8.71 -0.75 -0.16
N LEU A 454 -8.42 -1.50 -1.19
CA LEU A 454 -9.13 -1.47 -2.47
C LEU A 454 -10.34 -2.45 -2.42
N GLY A 455 -11.10 -2.57 -3.52
CA GLY A 455 -12.25 -3.46 -3.56
C GLY A 455 -11.91 -4.92 -3.25
N ILE A 456 -12.60 -5.50 -2.27
CA ILE A 456 -12.46 -6.90 -1.84
C ILE A 456 -13.85 -7.55 -1.84
N GLU A 457 -14.04 -8.52 -2.72
CA GLU A 457 -15.34 -9.17 -2.93
C GLU A 457 -15.58 -10.34 -1.96
N MET A 458 -14.53 -11.06 -1.58
CA MET A 458 -14.62 -12.24 -0.73
C MET A 458 -14.77 -11.85 0.74
N ALA A 459 -15.81 -12.35 1.41
CA ALA A 459 -16.10 -12.04 2.80
C ALA A 459 -14.97 -12.40 3.79
N PRO A 460 -14.32 -13.57 3.72
CA PRO A 460 -13.21 -13.91 4.61
C PRO A 460 -12.03 -12.93 4.50
N GLU A 461 -11.73 -12.47 3.29
CA GLU A 461 -10.64 -11.52 3.05
C GLU A 461 -10.96 -10.14 3.61
N ARG A 462 -12.21 -9.66 3.44
CA ARG A 462 -12.67 -8.41 4.08
C ARG A 462 -12.60 -8.50 5.60
N GLN A 463 -13.05 -9.62 6.17
CA GLN A 463 -13.03 -9.81 7.62
C GLN A 463 -11.61 -9.75 8.19
N ALA A 464 -10.64 -10.41 7.55
CA ALA A 464 -9.25 -10.38 7.98
C ALA A 464 -8.67 -8.96 8.00
N VAL A 465 -9.04 -8.13 7.01
CA VAL A 465 -8.63 -6.73 6.92
C VAL A 465 -9.32 -5.89 7.99
N ILE A 466 -10.62 -6.03 8.17
CA ILE A 466 -11.42 -5.28 9.15
C ILE A 466 -10.91 -5.55 10.57
N ASP A 467 -10.74 -6.81 10.95
CA ASP A 467 -10.30 -7.24 12.29
C ASP A 467 -8.89 -6.76 12.67
N SER A 468 -8.08 -6.43 11.68
CA SER A 468 -6.71 -5.97 11.86
C SER A 468 -6.51 -4.48 11.59
N SER A 469 -7.60 -3.74 11.33
CA SER A 469 -7.53 -2.31 10.99
C SER A 469 -7.35 -1.41 12.21
N ALA A 470 -6.72 -0.25 11.99
CA ALA A 470 -6.45 0.73 13.05
C ALA A 470 -7.72 1.47 13.52
N GLN A 471 -8.64 1.72 12.59
CA GLN A 471 -9.98 2.26 12.90
C GLN A 471 -11.03 1.15 12.84
N ASP A 472 -12.15 1.39 13.52
CA ASP A 472 -13.30 0.49 13.46
C ASP A 472 -13.95 0.54 12.08
N LEU A 473 -13.89 -0.57 11.37
CA LEU A 473 -14.49 -0.78 10.06
C LEU A 473 -15.63 -1.82 10.10
N SER A 474 -16.16 -2.13 11.27
CA SER A 474 -17.20 -3.17 11.44
C SER A 474 -18.45 -2.93 10.58
N ASN A 475 -18.78 -1.68 10.30
CA ASN A 475 -19.89 -1.29 9.45
C ASN A 475 -19.51 -1.11 7.96
N ASP A 476 -18.23 -1.28 7.58
CA ASP A 476 -17.75 -0.96 6.23
C ASP A 476 -17.72 -2.16 5.27
N HIS A 477 -18.25 -3.31 5.65
CA HIS A 477 -18.26 -4.51 4.80
C HIS A 477 -18.84 -4.24 3.41
N ARG A 478 -19.98 -3.54 3.33
CA ARG A 478 -20.63 -3.20 2.06
C ARG A 478 -19.84 -2.13 1.32
N ALA A 479 -19.35 -1.11 2.02
CA ALA A 479 -18.55 -0.05 1.44
C ALA A 479 -17.26 -0.60 0.79
N ILE A 480 -16.56 -1.54 1.46
CA ILE A 480 -15.35 -2.19 0.92
C ILE A 480 -15.68 -3.07 -0.29
N ALA A 481 -16.80 -3.81 -0.23
CA ALA A 481 -17.21 -4.68 -1.34
C ALA A 481 -17.64 -3.89 -2.60
N SER A 482 -18.19 -2.69 -2.42
CA SER A 482 -18.69 -1.82 -3.49
C SER A 482 -17.65 -0.84 -4.07
N LEU A 483 -16.40 -0.86 -3.57
CA LEU A 483 -15.36 0.01 -4.10
C LEU A 483 -15.07 -0.31 -5.58
N ASP A 484 -15.15 0.71 -6.40
CA ASP A 484 -14.82 0.61 -7.82
C ASP A 484 -13.32 0.71 -8.08
N LYS A 485 -12.94 0.51 -9.35
CA LYS A 485 -11.53 0.63 -9.75
C LYS A 485 -10.98 2.03 -9.43
N GLY A 486 -9.86 2.06 -8.71
CA GLY A 486 -9.22 3.30 -8.27
C GLY A 486 -9.87 3.95 -7.06
N GLU A 487 -10.83 3.29 -6.41
CA GLU A 487 -11.37 3.71 -5.12
C GLU A 487 -10.72 2.92 -3.98
N ALA A 488 -10.47 3.60 -2.86
CA ALA A 488 -9.90 2.96 -1.69
C ALA A 488 -10.43 3.56 -0.39
N ILE A 489 -10.28 2.80 0.70
CA ILE A 489 -10.42 3.28 2.07
C ILE A 489 -9.06 3.16 2.74
N ILE A 490 -8.56 4.27 3.27
CA ILE A 490 -7.29 4.32 3.99
C ILE A 490 -7.57 4.31 5.48
N THR A 491 -7.08 3.29 6.18
CA THR A 491 -7.06 3.23 7.64
C THR A 491 -5.61 3.28 8.14
N SER A 492 -5.35 4.11 9.15
CA SER A 492 -3.99 4.32 9.65
C SER A 492 -4.00 4.87 11.07
N ASN A 493 -3.04 4.45 11.90
CA ASN A 493 -2.80 5.10 13.21
C ASN A 493 -2.37 6.58 13.10
N PHE A 494 -2.07 7.04 11.88
CA PHE A 494 -1.63 8.41 11.59
C PHE A 494 -2.71 9.27 10.94
N SER A 495 -3.93 8.74 10.80
CA SER A 495 -5.11 9.47 10.35
C SER A 495 -6.15 9.55 11.46
N SER A 496 -6.96 10.63 11.44
CA SER A 496 -8.01 10.83 12.44
C SER A 496 -9.21 9.90 12.24
N PHE A 497 -9.37 9.36 11.03
CA PHE A 497 -10.48 8.48 10.64
C PHE A 497 -10.09 7.64 9.42
N ALA A 498 -10.92 6.67 9.08
CA ALA A 498 -10.80 5.90 7.85
C ALA A 498 -11.22 6.77 6.66
N ILE A 499 -10.27 7.09 5.77
CA ILE A 499 -10.44 8.11 4.74
C ILE A 499 -10.80 7.43 3.41
N PRO A 500 -11.99 7.69 2.84
CA PRO A 500 -12.31 7.26 1.49
C PRO A 500 -11.57 8.12 0.47
N VAL A 501 -10.87 7.50 -0.49
CA VAL A 501 -10.08 8.22 -1.50
C VAL A 501 -10.36 7.73 -2.90
N LYS A 502 -10.17 8.61 -3.88
CA LYS A 502 -10.04 8.30 -5.30
C LYS A 502 -8.58 8.43 -5.69
N ILE A 503 -8.00 7.33 -6.15
CA ILE A 503 -6.61 7.24 -6.58
C ILE A 503 -6.57 7.65 -8.06
N PRO A 504 -5.71 8.59 -8.47
CA PRO A 504 -5.61 8.98 -9.88
C PRO A 504 -5.09 7.82 -10.74
N LEU A 505 -5.40 7.84 -12.01
CA LEU A 505 -4.73 6.96 -12.97
C LEU A 505 -3.26 7.38 -13.10
N PHE A 506 -2.36 6.42 -13.07
CA PHE A 506 -0.91 6.69 -13.12
C PHE A 506 -0.52 7.53 -14.34
N GLN A 507 -1.10 7.22 -15.50
CA GLN A 507 -0.83 7.97 -16.73
C GLN A 507 -1.29 9.43 -16.65
N GLU A 508 -2.39 9.72 -15.97
CA GLU A 508 -2.87 11.09 -15.74
C GLU A 508 -1.97 11.84 -14.76
N LEU A 509 -1.53 11.15 -13.70
CA LEU A 509 -0.58 11.69 -12.74
C LEU A 509 0.74 12.08 -13.41
N VAL A 510 1.27 11.22 -14.27
CA VAL A 510 2.49 11.49 -15.05
C VAL A 510 2.33 12.74 -15.91
N LYS A 511 1.23 12.82 -16.69
CA LYS A 511 0.94 13.98 -17.55
C LYS A 511 0.87 15.28 -16.73
N LYS A 512 0.18 15.23 -15.58
CA LYS A 512 0.05 16.40 -14.69
C LYS A 512 1.40 16.85 -14.16
N THR A 513 2.22 15.94 -13.65
CA THR A 513 3.57 16.26 -13.12
C THR A 513 4.46 16.87 -14.21
N GLN A 514 4.44 16.32 -15.42
CA GLN A 514 5.20 16.86 -16.56
C GLN A 514 4.73 18.28 -16.94
N GLN A 515 3.43 18.52 -16.98
CA GLN A 515 2.87 19.84 -17.27
C GLN A 515 3.24 20.87 -16.19
N GLU A 516 3.17 20.50 -14.92
CA GLU A 516 3.56 21.37 -13.79
C GLU A 516 5.04 21.77 -13.88
N LYS A 517 5.93 20.84 -14.27
CA LYS A 517 7.35 21.14 -14.46
C LYS A 517 7.56 22.15 -15.61
N ILE A 518 6.94 21.93 -16.77
CA ILE A 518 7.03 22.85 -17.92
C ILE A 518 6.55 24.24 -17.53
N GLN A 519 5.44 24.35 -16.78
CA GLN A 519 4.93 25.64 -16.31
C GLN A 519 5.90 26.31 -15.32
N GLN A 520 6.54 25.56 -14.44
CA GLN A 520 7.55 26.09 -13.53
C GLN A 520 8.78 26.60 -14.29
N GLU A 521 9.29 25.82 -15.24
CA GLU A 521 10.43 26.22 -16.08
C GLU A 521 10.14 27.50 -16.89
N ASN A 522 8.95 27.59 -17.46
CA ASN A 522 8.51 28.81 -18.16
C ASN A 522 8.42 30.02 -17.22
N ARG A 523 7.90 29.84 -15.99
CA ARG A 523 7.87 30.93 -14.99
C ARG A 523 9.27 31.36 -14.54
N TYR A 524 10.21 30.42 -14.39
CA TYR A 524 11.61 30.72 -14.07
C TYR A 524 12.32 31.41 -15.24
N GLY A 525 12.08 30.96 -16.47
CA GLY A 525 12.58 31.57 -17.70
C GLY A 525 12.15 33.05 -17.81
N ILE A 526 10.86 33.32 -17.67
CA ILE A 526 10.30 34.69 -17.68
C ILE A 526 10.87 35.53 -16.54
N LYS A 527 10.98 34.99 -15.32
CA LYS A 527 11.60 35.72 -14.19
C LYS A 527 13.06 36.05 -14.44
N ASN A 528 13.82 35.14 -15.05
CA ASN A 528 15.23 35.41 -15.39
C ASN A 528 15.38 36.42 -16.52
N GLU A 529 14.50 36.43 -17.51
CA GLU A 529 14.46 37.44 -18.55
C GLU A 529 14.06 38.84 -18.00
N ILE A 530 13.03 38.89 -17.14
CA ILE A 530 12.65 40.11 -16.46
C ILE A 530 13.82 40.64 -15.62
N LYS A 531 14.53 39.76 -14.89
CA LYS A 531 15.69 40.15 -14.08
C LYS A 531 16.86 40.66 -14.95
N LYS A 532 17.08 40.04 -16.12
CA LYS A 532 18.08 40.51 -17.10
C LYS A 532 17.70 41.88 -17.68
N ILE A 533 16.42 42.12 -17.98
CA ILE A 533 15.92 43.42 -18.47
C ILE A 533 16.05 44.48 -17.39
N GLN A 534 15.69 44.17 -16.13
CA GLN A 534 15.84 45.12 -15.00
C GLN A 534 17.29 45.43 -14.69
N THR A 535 18.25 44.49 -14.86
CA THR A 535 19.68 44.74 -14.71
C THR A 535 20.27 45.50 -15.90
N ALA A 536 19.73 45.34 -17.11
CA ALA A 536 20.16 46.06 -18.31
C ALA A 536 19.58 47.49 -18.37
N PHE A 537 18.45 47.74 -17.71
CA PHE A 537 17.77 49.06 -17.68
C PHE A 537 17.34 49.43 -16.24
N PRO A 538 18.23 49.92 -15.39
CA PRO A 538 17.96 50.19 -13.98
C PRO A 538 16.98 51.34 -13.70
N GLY A 539 16.24 51.82 -14.69
CA GLY A 539 15.30 52.95 -14.56
C GLY A 539 13.84 52.67 -14.96
N ILE A 540 13.47 51.45 -15.31
CA ILE A 540 12.08 51.13 -15.70
C ILE A 540 11.47 50.25 -14.61
N GLY A 541 10.91 50.89 -13.58
CA GLY A 541 10.21 50.17 -12.51
C GLY A 541 9.98 51.05 -11.28
N ASN A 542 9.19 52.06 -11.41
CA ASN A 542 8.46 52.71 -10.31
C ASN A 542 7.00 52.90 -10.73
#